data_8fa0000abf7561bab71b8d5b8a2b55fd
#
_entry.id   8fa0000abf7561bab71b8d5b8a2b55fd
#
_cell.length_a   1.000
_cell.length_b   1.000
_cell.length_c   1.000
_cell.angle_alpha   90.00
_cell.angle_beta   90.00
_cell.angle_gamma   90.00
#
_symmetry.space_group_name_H-M   'P 1'
#
loop_
_entity.id
_entity.type
_entity.pdbx_description
1 polymer ?
#
loop_
_entity_poly.entity_id
_entity_poly.type
_entity_poly.pdbx_seq_one_letter_code
_entity_poly.pdbx_strand_id
1 'polypeptide(L)'
;MSLVMPKPDEATLLKSSSIINGLKKISKHVLSEEEERAVYETDGLSIHRQKPIAVVLPETTKEVSLILKYCYDNNVKVVPRGAGTGLSGSALPLEDSVLVVLGKFNKILEIDFENRCVVTQPGVTNLSITGAVQ
;
A
#
# COMPACT_ATOMS: atom_id res chain seq x y z
N MET A 1 4.94 -27.82 6.52
CA MET A 1 5.15 -27.24 5.17
C MET A 1 5.67 -25.81 5.39
N SER A 2 6.94 -25.52 5.13
CA SER A 2 7.46 -24.15 5.24
C SER A 2 7.00 -23.37 4.03
N LEU A 3 6.35 -22.24 4.25
CA LEU A 3 5.98 -21.32 3.19
C LEU A 3 7.27 -20.72 2.62
N VAL A 4 7.56 -21.00 1.36
CA VAL A 4 8.71 -20.43 0.67
C VAL A 4 8.24 -19.18 -0.04
N MET A 5 8.79 -18.02 0.35
CA MET A 5 8.49 -16.76 -0.31
C MET A 5 9.02 -16.78 -1.75
N PRO A 6 8.31 -16.19 -2.72
CA PRO A 6 8.76 -16.12 -4.10
C PRO A 6 10.11 -15.38 -4.17
N LYS A 7 11.00 -15.87 -5.04
CA LYS A 7 12.26 -15.17 -5.30
C LYS A 7 11.98 -13.85 -6.01
N PRO A 8 12.67 -12.77 -5.64
CA PRO A 8 12.51 -11.49 -6.32
C PRO A 8 13.06 -11.54 -7.75
N ASP A 9 12.51 -10.72 -8.63
CA ASP A 9 13.05 -10.49 -9.96
C ASP A 9 14.26 -9.56 -9.89
N GLU A 10 15.44 -10.10 -10.13
CA GLU A 10 16.72 -9.36 -10.08
C GLU A 10 16.74 -8.19 -11.08
N ALA A 11 16.12 -8.33 -12.26
CA ALA A 11 16.08 -7.27 -13.24
C ALA A 11 15.28 -6.05 -12.75
N THR A 12 14.22 -6.29 -11.98
CA THR A 12 13.43 -5.25 -11.33
C THR A 12 14.22 -4.61 -10.17
N LEU A 13 14.92 -5.40 -9.38
CA LEU A 13 15.76 -4.86 -8.28
C LEU A 13 16.88 -3.95 -8.79
N LEU A 14 17.54 -4.29 -9.89
CA LEU A 14 18.55 -3.44 -10.52
C LEU A 14 18.02 -2.08 -10.98
N LYS A 15 16.72 -1.97 -11.24
CA LYS A 15 16.05 -0.72 -11.64
C LYS A 15 15.44 0.05 -10.45
N SER A 16 15.63 -0.38 -9.20
CA SER A 16 14.97 0.20 -8.02
C SER A 16 15.11 1.71 -7.94
N SER A 17 16.31 2.27 -8.14
CA SER A 17 16.53 3.73 -8.12
C SER A 17 15.73 4.46 -9.20
N SER A 18 15.64 3.90 -10.41
CA SER A 18 14.84 4.48 -11.49
C SER A 18 13.34 4.43 -11.18
N ILE A 19 12.87 3.30 -10.61
CA ILE A 19 11.48 3.11 -10.18
C ILE A 19 11.11 4.13 -9.11
N ILE A 20 11.93 4.29 -8.07
CA ILE A 20 11.74 5.26 -6.99
C ILE A 20 11.68 6.69 -7.55
N ASN A 21 12.60 7.06 -8.44
CA ASN A 21 12.62 8.39 -9.05
C ASN A 21 11.37 8.66 -9.91
N GLY A 22 10.86 7.65 -10.60
CA GLY A 22 9.61 7.76 -11.35
C GLY A 22 8.40 7.96 -10.43
N LEU A 23 8.32 7.19 -9.34
CA LEU A 23 7.25 7.31 -8.35
C LEU A 23 7.26 8.69 -7.65
N LYS A 24 8.43 9.24 -7.34
CA LYS A 24 8.60 10.60 -6.74
C LYS A 24 8.10 11.72 -7.66
N LYS A 25 7.98 11.49 -8.97
CA LYS A 25 7.35 12.45 -9.90
C LYS A 25 5.81 12.39 -9.88
N ILE A 26 5.25 11.27 -9.41
CA ILE A 26 3.81 11.02 -9.39
C ILE A 26 3.22 11.35 -8.03
N SER A 27 3.88 10.97 -6.93
CA SER A 27 3.41 11.18 -5.58
C SER A 27 4.47 11.86 -4.71
N LYS A 28 4.01 12.72 -3.79
CA LYS A 28 4.86 13.40 -2.80
C LYS A 28 5.33 12.46 -1.69
N HIS A 29 4.55 11.41 -1.42
CA HIS A 29 4.76 10.53 -0.27
C HIS A 29 5.29 9.17 -0.77
N VAL A 30 6.57 9.16 -1.11
CA VAL A 30 7.30 7.97 -1.50
C VAL A 30 8.41 7.73 -0.48
N LEU A 31 8.27 6.66 0.30
CA LEU A 31 9.25 6.22 1.28
C LEU A 31 10.23 5.29 0.58
N SER A 32 11.49 5.67 0.56
CA SER A 32 12.55 4.97 -0.17
C SER A 32 13.74 4.57 0.69
N GLU A 33 13.89 5.23 1.84
CA GLU A 33 14.98 4.92 2.76
C GLU A 33 14.74 3.58 3.47
N GLU A 34 15.80 2.92 3.86
CA GLU A 34 15.72 1.56 4.40
C GLU A 34 14.90 1.51 5.69
N GLU A 35 15.10 2.46 6.58
CA GLU A 35 14.41 2.57 7.86
C GLU A 35 12.90 2.82 7.67
N GLU A 36 12.54 3.66 6.69
CA GLU A 36 11.15 3.96 6.36
C GLU A 36 10.42 2.72 5.84
N ARG A 37 11.05 1.95 4.95
CA ARG A 37 10.49 0.73 4.36
C ARG A 37 10.39 -0.41 5.37
N ALA A 38 11.30 -0.47 6.34
CA ALA A 38 11.33 -1.50 7.38
C ALA A 38 10.04 -1.51 8.23
N VAL A 39 9.39 -0.36 8.42
CA VAL A 39 8.09 -0.26 9.12
C VAL A 39 7.00 -1.07 8.42
N TYR A 40 7.15 -1.32 7.12
CA TYR A 40 6.14 -1.98 6.28
C TYR A 40 6.55 -3.40 5.84
N GLU A 41 7.63 -3.95 6.36
CA GLU A 41 8.18 -5.24 5.92
C GLU A 41 7.36 -6.47 6.31
N THR A 42 6.36 -6.29 7.20
CA THR A 42 5.46 -7.36 7.66
C THR A 42 4.00 -6.99 7.46
N ASP A 43 3.12 -7.98 7.52
CA ASP A 43 1.68 -7.80 7.79
C ASP A 43 1.36 -8.19 9.25
N GLY A 44 0.07 -8.35 9.59
CA GLY A 44 -0.36 -8.75 10.94
C GLY A 44 0.11 -10.14 11.36
N LEU A 45 0.49 -11.01 10.44
CA LEU A 45 1.00 -12.35 10.76
C LEU A 45 2.45 -12.29 11.29
N SER A 46 3.24 -11.30 10.91
CA SER A 46 4.62 -11.03 11.35
C SER A 46 5.66 -12.15 11.20
N ILE A 47 5.29 -13.30 10.64
CA ILE A 47 6.18 -14.45 10.44
C ILE A 47 7.14 -14.22 9.27
N HIS A 48 6.66 -13.55 8.23
CA HIS A 48 7.41 -13.24 7.04
C HIS A 48 7.76 -11.76 6.99
N ARG A 49 8.97 -11.46 6.53
CA ARG A 49 9.49 -10.11 6.39
C ARG A 49 10.08 -9.93 5.01
N GLN A 50 9.56 -8.95 4.26
CA GLN A 50 10.13 -8.55 2.98
C GLN A 50 10.03 -7.04 2.84
N LYS A 51 11.14 -6.39 2.49
CA LYS A 51 11.16 -4.93 2.25
C LYS A 51 10.81 -4.66 0.79
N PRO A 52 9.77 -3.86 0.49
CA PRO A 52 9.45 -3.49 -0.88
C PRO A 52 10.51 -2.53 -1.47
N ILE A 53 10.52 -2.35 -2.79
CA ILE A 53 11.36 -1.34 -3.46
C ILE A 53 11.05 0.06 -2.93
N ALA A 54 9.77 0.37 -2.79
CA ALA A 54 9.28 1.62 -2.23
C ALA A 54 7.91 1.43 -1.61
N VAL A 55 7.57 2.32 -0.67
CA VAL A 55 6.22 2.46 -0.12
C VAL A 55 5.65 3.79 -0.60
N VAL A 56 4.46 3.78 -1.19
CA VAL A 56 3.80 4.98 -1.68
C VAL A 56 2.49 5.17 -0.94
N LEU A 57 2.25 6.40 -0.43
CA LEU A 57 1.02 6.77 0.28
C LEU A 57 0.25 7.82 -0.54
N PRO A 58 -0.50 7.41 -1.56
CA PRO A 58 -1.27 8.32 -2.39
C PRO A 58 -2.39 9.01 -1.59
N GLU A 59 -2.74 10.23 -2.00
CA GLU A 59 -3.83 11.02 -1.39
C GLU A 59 -5.08 11.07 -2.26
N THR A 60 -4.98 10.71 -3.54
CA THR A 60 -6.08 10.79 -4.51
C THR A 60 -6.17 9.54 -5.38
N THR A 61 -7.37 9.24 -5.85
CA THR A 61 -7.63 8.16 -6.82
C THR A 61 -6.82 8.36 -8.11
N LYS A 62 -6.59 9.60 -8.51
CA LYS A 62 -5.76 9.94 -9.68
C LYS A 62 -4.31 9.52 -9.46
N GLU A 63 -3.74 9.79 -8.28
CA GLU A 63 -2.39 9.31 -7.95
C GLU A 63 -2.31 7.78 -7.98
N VAL A 64 -3.27 7.08 -7.39
CA VAL A 64 -3.33 5.61 -7.45
C VAL A 64 -3.32 5.12 -8.89
N SER A 65 -4.17 5.69 -9.74
CA SER A 65 -4.23 5.34 -11.16
C SER A 65 -2.87 5.54 -11.87
N LEU A 66 -2.21 6.67 -11.61
CA LEU A 66 -0.90 6.97 -12.23
C LEU A 66 0.20 6.04 -11.70
N ILE A 67 0.18 5.70 -10.39
CA ILE A 67 1.13 4.76 -9.79
C ILE A 67 0.95 3.37 -10.41
N LEU A 68 -0.30 2.89 -10.51
CA LEU A 68 -0.60 1.58 -11.10
C LEU A 68 -0.17 1.52 -12.56
N LYS A 69 -0.50 2.57 -13.34
CA LYS A 69 -0.05 2.66 -14.73
C LYS A 69 1.47 2.64 -14.85
N TYR A 70 2.17 3.43 -14.03
CA TYR A 70 3.63 3.47 -14.03
C TYR A 70 4.24 2.11 -13.70
N CYS A 71 3.72 1.43 -12.67
CA CYS A 71 4.19 0.09 -12.31
C CYS A 71 3.91 -0.93 -13.41
N TYR A 72 2.74 -0.87 -14.04
CA TYR A 72 2.39 -1.72 -15.18
C TYR A 72 3.34 -1.53 -16.36
N ASP A 73 3.56 -0.26 -16.78
CA ASP A 73 4.43 0.08 -17.91
C ASP A 73 5.91 -0.34 -17.68
N ASN A 74 6.32 -0.49 -16.41
CA ASN A 74 7.68 -0.89 -16.03
C ASN A 74 7.79 -2.35 -15.56
N ASN A 75 6.72 -3.14 -15.63
CA ASN A 75 6.63 -4.52 -15.14
C ASN A 75 6.99 -4.66 -13.64
N VAL A 76 6.58 -3.70 -12.81
CA VAL A 76 6.80 -3.70 -11.36
C VAL A 76 5.56 -4.25 -10.67
N LYS A 77 5.74 -5.21 -9.76
CA LYS A 77 4.67 -5.76 -8.93
C LYS A 77 4.14 -4.70 -7.97
N VAL A 78 2.84 -4.73 -7.72
CA VAL A 78 2.17 -3.82 -6.77
C VAL A 78 1.48 -4.65 -5.71
N VAL A 79 1.66 -4.25 -4.45
CA VAL A 79 0.92 -4.81 -3.31
C VAL A 79 0.08 -3.69 -2.69
N PRO A 80 -1.25 -3.79 -2.69
CA PRO A 80 -2.11 -2.82 -2.00
C PRO A 80 -2.13 -3.12 -0.49
N ARG A 81 -2.18 -2.07 0.33
CA ARG A 81 -2.21 -2.19 1.79
C ARG A 81 -3.10 -1.12 2.42
N GLY A 82 -3.94 -1.53 3.36
CA GLY A 82 -4.58 -0.65 4.33
C GLY A 82 -3.70 -0.47 5.58
N ALA A 83 -4.22 -0.85 6.74
CA ALA A 83 -3.46 -0.84 8.00
C ALA A 83 -2.43 -1.99 8.13
N GLY A 84 -2.49 -2.99 7.26
CA GLY A 84 -1.58 -4.14 7.31
C GLY A 84 -1.87 -5.15 8.42
N THR A 85 -3.08 -5.15 8.97
CA THR A 85 -3.50 -6.02 10.08
C THR A 85 -4.00 -7.40 9.64
N GLY A 86 -4.04 -7.66 8.33
CA GLY A 86 -4.44 -8.96 7.78
C GLY A 86 -3.48 -10.08 8.15
N LEU A 87 -4.00 -11.31 8.29
CA LEU A 87 -3.25 -12.48 8.72
C LEU A 87 -3.00 -13.49 7.58
N SER A 88 -3.33 -13.11 6.35
CA SER A 88 -3.31 -14.02 5.19
C SER A 88 -2.19 -13.73 4.19
N GLY A 89 -1.27 -12.83 4.52
CA GLY A 89 -0.16 -12.45 3.64
C GLY A 89 -0.53 -11.50 2.50
N SER A 90 -1.80 -11.10 2.36
CA SER A 90 -2.24 -10.24 1.25
C SER A 90 -1.66 -8.82 1.29
N ALA A 91 -1.27 -8.34 2.46
CA ALA A 91 -0.64 -7.03 2.67
C ALA A 91 0.87 -7.11 2.89
N LEU A 92 1.44 -8.33 2.81
CA LEU A 92 2.88 -8.56 2.89
C LEU A 92 3.53 -8.11 1.58
N PRO A 93 4.49 -7.19 1.61
CA PRO A 93 5.19 -6.78 0.39
C PRO A 93 6.06 -7.90 -0.17
N LEU A 94 6.45 -7.77 -1.43
CA LEU A 94 7.51 -8.55 -2.06
C LEU A 94 8.73 -7.64 -2.25
N GLU A 95 9.93 -8.21 -2.24
CA GLU A 95 11.18 -7.45 -2.38
C GLU A 95 11.25 -6.68 -3.71
N ASP A 96 10.64 -7.21 -4.76
CA ASP A 96 10.57 -6.62 -6.10
C ASP A 96 9.24 -5.91 -6.37
N SER A 97 8.55 -5.45 -5.32
CA SER A 97 7.26 -4.76 -5.43
C SER A 97 7.29 -3.31 -4.93
N VAL A 98 6.29 -2.56 -5.35
CA VAL A 98 5.90 -1.27 -4.76
C VAL A 98 4.69 -1.51 -3.87
N LEU A 99 4.78 -1.09 -2.60
CA LEU A 99 3.67 -1.16 -1.65
C LEU A 99 2.85 0.13 -1.74
N VAL A 100 1.57 0.00 -2.05
CA VAL A 100 0.64 1.15 -2.14
C VAL A 100 -0.25 1.16 -0.90
N VAL A 101 0.01 2.09 0.02
CA VAL A 101 -0.67 2.19 1.31
C VAL A 101 -1.77 3.25 1.25
N LEU A 102 -3.02 2.83 1.45
CA LEU A 102 -4.20 3.68 1.31
C LEU A 102 -4.62 4.39 2.61
N GLY A 103 -3.77 4.43 3.62
CA GLY A 103 -4.08 5.03 4.93
C GLY A 103 -4.43 6.52 4.88
N LYS A 104 -4.02 7.24 3.82
CA LYS A 104 -4.39 8.66 3.61
C LYS A 104 -5.80 8.85 3.02
N PHE A 105 -6.45 7.78 2.56
CA PHE A 105 -7.86 7.77 2.13
C PHE A 105 -8.77 7.61 3.35
N ASN A 106 -8.84 8.61 4.21
CA ASN A 106 -9.47 8.51 5.54
C ASN A 106 -10.71 9.41 5.71
N LYS A 107 -11.39 9.76 4.61
CA LYS A 107 -12.59 10.60 4.66
C LYS A 107 -13.86 9.76 4.69
N ILE A 108 -14.79 10.13 5.59
CA ILE A 108 -16.20 9.75 5.51
C ILE A 108 -16.83 10.69 4.50
N LEU A 109 -17.43 10.16 3.45
CA LEU A 109 -17.96 10.93 2.33
C LEU A 109 -19.45 11.24 2.52
N GLU A 110 -20.20 10.28 3.08
CA GLU A 110 -21.65 10.39 3.28
C GLU A 110 -22.08 9.50 4.44
N ILE A 111 -23.06 9.98 5.20
CA ILE A 111 -23.77 9.21 6.24
C ILE A 111 -25.25 9.26 5.91
N ASP A 112 -25.83 8.12 5.56
CA ASP A 112 -27.25 7.95 5.29
C ASP A 112 -27.91 7.20 6.43
N PHE A 113 -28.54 7.93 7.34
CA PHE A 113 -29.24 7.36 8.51
C PHE A 113 -30.50 6.60 8.12
N GLU A 114 -31.19 7.01 7.04
CA GLU A 114 -32.44 6.36 6.60
C GLU A 114 -32.15 4.94 6.08
N ASN A 115 -31.14 4.80 5.23
CA ASN A 115 -30.73 3.52 4.66
C ASN A 115 -29.68 2.80 5.52
N ARG A 116 -29.26 3.38 6.65
CA ARG A 116 -28.25 2.81 7.58
C ARG A 116 -26.95 2.46 6.90
N CYS A 117 -26.47 3.32 6.04
CA CYS A 117 -25.20 3.12 5.34
C CYS A 117 -24.28 4.34 5.44
N VAL A 118 -23.00 4.09 5.27
CA VAL A 118 -21.94 5.09 5.26
C VAL A 118 -21.07 4.87 4.04
N VAL A 119 -20.81 5.91 3.28
CA VAL A 119 -19.86 5.90 2.17
C VAL A 119 -18.53 6.44 2.68
N THR A 120 -17.50 5.61 2.61
CA THR A 120 -16.17 5.98 3.14
C THR A 120 -15.07 5.69 2.14
N GLN A 121 -13.95 6.39 2.31
CA GLN A 121 -12.68 6.01 1.69
C GLN A 121 -12.08 4.78 2.40
N PRO A 122 -11.24 3.96 1.73
CA PRO A 122 -10.79 2.65 2.22
C PRO A 122 -9.84 2.69 3.44
N GLY A 123 -9.31 3.86 3.80
CA GLY A 123 -8.45 4.05 4.98
C GLY A 123 -9.21 4.47 6.23
N VAL A 124 -10.55 4.63 6.17
CA VAL A 124 -11.36 4.97 7.34
C VAL A 124 -11.45 3.77 8.28
N THR A 125 -11.19 4.00 9.58
CA THR A 125 -11.32 2.96 10.59
C THR A 125 -12.77 2.76 11.03
N ASN A 126 -13.12 1.53 11.44
CA ASN A 126 -14.46 1.26 11.99
C ASN A 126 -14.77 2.15 13.21
N LEU A 127 -13.78 2.42 14.04
CA LEU A 127 -13.93 3.32 15.20
C LEU A 127 -14.29 4.75 14.79
N SER A 128 -13.70 5.24 13.69
CA SER A 128 -14.04 6.58 13.14
C SER A 128 -15.47 6.61 12.62
N ILE A 129 -15.96 5.53 12.01
CA ILE A 129 -17.37 5.44 11.57
C ILE A 129 -18.28 5.45 12.79
N THR A 130 -17.99 4.65 13.82
CA THR A 130 -18.77 4.60 15.05
C THR A 130 -18.88 5.99 15.69
N GLY A 131 -17.77 6.72 15.81
CA GLY A 131 -17.78 8.06 16.37
C GLY A 131 -18.53 9.11 15.52
N ALA A 132 -18.64 8.89 14.21
CA ALA A 132 -19.34 9.80 13.32
C ALA A 132 -20.88 9.61 13.29
N VAL A 133 -21.38 8.44 13.72
CA VAL A 133 -22.83 8.11 13.70
C VAL A 133 -23.46 8.12 15.11
N GLN A 134 -22.68 8.42 16.16
CA GLN A 134 -23.16 8.64 17.52
C GLN A 134 -23.67 10.09 17.70
#